data_07e41cb15841d3a04fccd7fe6a5d5a1a
#
_entry.id   07e41cb15841d3a04fccd7fe6a5d5a1a
#
_cell.length_a   1.000
_cell.length_b   1.000
_cell.length_c   1.000
_cell.angle_alpha   90.00
_cell.angle_beta   90.00
_cell.angle_gamma   90.00
#
_symmetry.space_group_name_H-M   'P 1'
#
loop_
_entity.id
_entity.type
_entity.pdbx_description
1 polymer ?
#
loop_
_entity_poly.entity_id
_entity_poly.type
_entity_poly.pdbx_seq_one_letter_code
_entity_poly.pdbx_strand_id
1 'polypeptide(L)'
;MNNPKHSEQSEQMVNPGDVSHVAAQILTTARTLGVNAEAVGASIGPTFTEYEFTILDDLFNDGILVSFEEMLAYELLRGSTIRCTRTVKKLAIVVPHIRRLYPNFKQYLTNNGANNKANNKDRILLPIGMDIDEKIFYSSLDKTSNILICGSSGSGKSMFINQILCSLVFNNKPEELGLVLIDTKAVELDSFKDLKHLVFPFANSIDKADDALTWVINEISNRKTNRREKYKPILVVIDEFADCAARNKMFHTQIEFIAENGPAFNVYIIMSSQKPRYFIYDNHKDHDDLSYKTLNKLFKTKVIFHMSYDSKKLINEDAAKYLLGSGDMFFSCENKCLRLQGFYVDDDTLKMTLRK
;
A
#
# COMPACT_ATOMS: atom_id res chain seq x y z
N MET A 1 4.06 -10.41 43.13
CA MET A 1 3.24 -11.37 42.37
C MET A 1 3.66 -11.26 40.91
N ASN A 2 4.04 -12.37 40.33
CA ASN A 2 4.87 -12.55 39.16
C ASN A 2 4.35 -11.93 37.88
N ASN A 3 5.18 -11.08 37.28
CA ASN A 3 5.09 -10.66 35.91
C ASN A 3 5.54 -11.82 35.00
N PRO A 4 4.77 -12.27 34.00
CA PRO A 4 5.26 -13.27 33.07
C PRO A 4 6.27 -12.61 32.14
N LYS A 5 7.48 -13.13 32.18
CA LYS A 5 8.58 -12.86 31.24
C LYS A 5 8.07 -13.03 29.81
N HIS A 6 8.23 -12.02 28.98
CA HIS A 6 8.19 -12.18 27.53
C HIS A 6 9.33 -13.13 27.14
N SER A 7 8.99 -14.38 26.98
CA SER A 7 9.83 -15.39 26.38
C SER A 7 10.10 -15.01 24.92
N GLU A 8 11.36 -15.02 24.57
CA GLU A 8 11.90 -15.02 23.22
C GLU A 8 11.01 -15.85 22.30
N GLN A 9 10.29 -15.18 21.38
CA GLN A 9 9.61 -15.86 20.30
C GLN A 9 10.69 -16.29 19.32
N SER A 10 11.10 -17.56 19.44
CA SER A 10 11.85 -18.24 18.40
C SER A 10 11.08 -18.09 17.08
N GLU A 11 11.76 -17.52 16.09
CA GLU A 11 11.38 -17.52 14.69
C GLU A 11 11.03 -18.94 14.26
N GLN A 12 9.75 -19.32 14.30
CA GLN A 12 9.29 -20.52 13.65
C GLN A 12 9.10 -20.18 12.17
N MET A 13 10.21 -20.25 11.43
CA MET A 13 10.18 -20.37 9.96
C MET A 13 9.23 -21.52 9.60
N VAL A 14 8.45 -21.33 8.53
CA VAL A 14 7.64 -22.40 7.94
C VAL A 14 8.54 -23.60 7.71
N ASN A 15 8.22 -24.74 8.30
CA ASN A 15 9.06 -25.93 8.18
C ASN A 15 9.07 -26.41 6.71
N PRO A 16 10.22 -26.65 6.08
CA PRO A 16 10.28 -27.20 4.72
C PRO A 16 9.44 -28.46 4.51
N GLY A 17 9.25 -29.28 5.57
CA GLY A 17 8.34 -30.42 5.55
C GLY A 17 6.87 -30.04 5.33
N ASP A 18 6.43 -28.91 5.87
CA ASP A 18 5.08 -28.39 5.69
C ASP A 18 4.84 -27.96 4.25
N VAL A 19 5.85 -27.35 3.60
CA VAL A 19 5.78 -26.91 2.19
C VAL A 19 5.58 -28.08 1.25
N SER A 20 6.36 -29.16 1.43
CA SER A 20 6.26 -30.37 0.62
C SER A 20 4.91 -31.08 0.82
N HIS A 21 4.41 -31.10 2.04
CA HIS A 21 3.11 -31.69 2.37
C HIS A 21 1.97 -30.93 1.70
N VAL A 22 1.96 -29.59 1.80
CA VAL A 22 0.95 -28.75 1.14
C VAL A 22 1.02 -28.88 -0.39
N ALA A 23 2.21 -28.94 -0.98
CA ALA A 23 2.36 -29.16 -2.42
C ALA A 23 1.77 -30.50 -2.86
N ALA A 24 1.97 -31.57 -2.06
CA ALA A 24 1.38 -32.88 -2.33
C ALA A 24 -0.17 -32.87 -2.21
N GLN A 25 -0.73 -32.14 -1.25
CA GLN A 25 -2.17 -31.95 -1.14
C GLN A 25 -2.73 -31.22 -2.36
N ILE A 26 -2.07 -30.14 -2.80
CA ILE A 26 -2.46 -29.40 -3.99
C ILE A 26 -2.52 -30.31 -5.22
N LEU A 27 -1.48 -31.14 -5.44
CA LEU A 27 -1.45 -32.09 -6.56
C LEU A 27 -2.54 -33.15 -6.46
N THR A 28 -2.86 -33.59 -5.25
CA THR A 28 -3.94 -34.55 -5.03
C THR A 28 -5.30 -33.96 -5.39
N THR A 29 -5.57 -32.74 -4.94
CA THR A 29 -6.81 -31.99 -5.28
C THR A 29 -6.91 -31.75 -6.77
N ALA A 30 -5.80 -31.37 -7.45
CA ALA A 30 -5.76 -31.19 -8.89
C ALA A 30 -6.17 -32.48 -9.64
N ARG A 31 -5.61 -33.63 -9.25
CA ARG A 31 -5.95 -34.94 -9.84
C ARG A 31 -7.41 -35.33 -9.61
N THR A 32 -8.00 -35.00 -8.47
CA THR A 32 -9.41 -35.26 -8.18
C THR A 32 -10.34 -34.51 -9.18
N LEU A 33 -9.91 -33.35 -9.66
CA LEU A 33 -10.62 -32.56 -10.67
C LEU A 33 -10.21 -32.90 -12.12
N GLY A 34 -9.41 -33.95 -12.30
CA GLY A 34 -8.93 -34.38 -13.62
C GLY A 34 -7.83 -33.51 -14.21
N VAL A 35 -7.14 -32.71 -13.38
CA VAL A 35 -6.07 -31.82 -13.80
C VAL A 35 -4.72 -32.48 -13.52
N ASN A 36 -3.90 -32.65 -14.56
CA ASN A 36 -2.52 -33.11 -14.41
C ASN A 36 -1.58 -31.90 -14.30
N ALA A 37 -0.85 -31.84 -13.20
CA ALA A 37 0.11 -30.79 -12.93
C ALA A 37 1.38 -31.35 -12.29
N GLU A 38 2.50 -30.67 -12.50
CA GLU A 38 3.77 -30.94 -11.86
C GLU A 38 4.25 -29.75 -11.05
N ALA A 39 4.78 -29.99 -9.85
CA ALA A 39 5.33 -28.95 -9.00
C ALA A 39 6.65 -28.44 -9.58
N VAL A 40 6.78 -27.11 -9.70
CA VAL A 40 7.99 -26.43 -10.15
C VAL A 40 8.77 -25.92 -8.96
N GLY A 41 8.12 -25.31 -7.97
CA GLY A 41 8.76 -24.75 -6.81
C GLY A 41 7.78 -24.09 -5.84
N ALA A 42 8.31 -23.54 -4.77
CA ALA A 42 7.57 -22.72 -3.82
C ALA A 42 8.44 -21.59 -3.30
N SER A 43 7.85 -20.40 -3.20
CA SER A 43 8.45 -19.21 -2.61
C SER A 43 7.75 -18.90 -1.29
N ILE A 44 8.50 -18.86 -0.20
CA ILE A 44 7.99 -18.65 1.15
C ILE A 44 8.15 -17.19 1.50
N GLY A 45 7.04 -16.47 1.65
CA GLY A 45 7.02 -15.09 2.11
C GLY A 45 6.58 -14.99 3.58
N PRO A 46 6.52 -13.78 4.14
CA PRO A 46 6.19 -13.58 5.56
C PRO A 46 4.74 -13.90 5.91
N THR A 47 3.82 -13.79 4.96
CA THR A 47 2.37 -13.94 5.21
C THR A 47 1.73 -15.05 4.41
N PHE A 48 2.38 -15.54 3.36
CA PHE A 48 1.90 -16.63 2.49
C PHE A 48 3.07 -17.37 1.85
N THR A 49 2.77 -18.57 1.35
CA THR A 49 3.65 -19.31 0.43
C THR A 49 3.01 -19.34 -0.96
N GLU A 50 3.77 -19.02 -1.99
CA GLU A 50 3.35 -19.17 -3.38
C GLU A 50 3.94 -20.47 -3.94
N TYR A 51 3.07 -21.34 -4.43
CA TYR A 51 3.42 -22.61 -5.07
C TYR A 51 3.27 -22.47 -6.57
N GLU A 52 4.28 -22.88 -7.32
CA GLU A 52 4.26 -22.89 -8.79
C GLU A 52 4.13 -24.31 -9.33
N PHE A 53 3.21 -24.48 -10.28
CA PHE A 53 2.97 -25.73 -10.98
C PHE A 53 2.95 -25.52 -12.49
N THR A 54 3.35 -26.55 -13.23
CA THR A 54 3.13 -26.63 -14.68
C THR A 54 1.90 -27.50 -14.95
N ILE A 55 0.96 -27.00 -15.75
CA ILE A 55 -0.22 -27.75 -16.19
C ILE A 55 0.16 -28.56 -17.44
N LEU A 56 -0.11 -29.86 -17.40
CA LEU A 56 0.27 -30.80 -18.46
C LEU A 56 -0.82 -31.05 -19.48
N ASP A 57 -2.08 -30.70 -19.16
CA ASP A 57 -3.23 -30.87 -20.05
C ASP A 57 -3.97 -29.55 -20.30
N ASP A 58 -4.75 -29.51 -21.39
CA ASP A 58 -5.51 -28.33 -21.81
C ASP A 58 -6.93 -28.28 -21.21
N LEU A 59 -7.28 -29.21 -20.33
CA LEU A 59 -8.62 -29.33 -19.76
C LEU A 59 -8.90 -28.30 -18.64
N PHE A 60 -7.85 -27.69 -18.11
CA PHE A 60 -7.98 -26.71 -17.02
C PHE A 60 -8.57 -25.39 -17.51
N ASN A 61 -9.80 -25.10 -17.14
CA ASN A 61 -10.53 -23.87 -17.47
C ASN A 61 -10.95 -23.08 -16.24
N ASP A 62 -11.54 -21.89 -16.42
CA ASP A 62 -11.91 -21.00 -15.32
C ASP A 62 -12.96 -21.62 -14.37
N GLY A 63 -13.85 -22.47 -14.84
CA GLY A 63 -14.83 -23.17 -14.02
C GLY A 63 -14.14 -24.19 -13.08
N ILE A 64 -13.17 -24.94 -13.60
CA ILE A 64 -12.35 -25.87 -12.80
C ILE A 64 -11.49 -25.09 -11.80
N LEU A 65 -10.96 -23.91 -12.18
CA LEU A 65 -10.16 -23.08 -11.32
C LEU A 65 -10.92 -22.66 -10.05
N VAL A 66 -12.19 -22.25 -10.19
CA VAL A 66 -13.04 -21.85 -9.03
C VAL A 66 -13.27 -23.06 -8.11
N SER A 67 -13.66 -24.21 -8.68
CA SER A 67 -13.87 -25.43 -7.88
C SER A 67 -12.58 -25.90 -7.18
N PHE A 68 -11.44 -25.71 -7.83
CA PHE A 68 -10.14 -26.04 -7.29
C PHE A 68 -9.77 -25.14 -6.12
N GLU A 69 -10.00 -23.82 -6.19
CA GLU A 69 -9.80 -22.88 -5.08
C GLU A 69 -10.66 -23.24 -3.88
N GLU A 70 -11.93 -23.57 -4.09
CA GLU A 70 -12.87 -23.94 -3.03
C GLU A 70 -12.47 -25.26 -2.33
N MET A 71 -12.11 -26.28 -3.12
CA MET A 71 -11.65 -27.55 -2.56
C MET A 71 -10.36 -27.41 -1.76
N LEU A 72 -9.37 -26.67 -2.29
CA LEU A 72 -8.12 -26.42 -1.58
C LEU A 72 -8.35 -25.62 -0.29
N ALA A 73 -9.23 -24.60 -0.32
CA ALA A 73 -9.57 -23.82 0.85
C ALA A 73 -10.16 -24.71 1.97
N TYR A 74 -10.98 -25.69 1.62
CA TYR A 74 -11.55 -26.65 2.53
C TYR A 74 -10.49 -27.64 3.06
N GLU A 75 -9.73 -28.28 2.17
CA GLU A 75 -8.74 -29.31 2.54
C GLU A 75 -7.58 -28.77 3.37
N LEU A 76 -7.11 -27.57 3.05
CA LEU A 76 -6.02 -26.94 3.78
C LEU A 76 -6.49 -26.17 5.02
N LEU A 77 -7.80 -26.17 5.31
CA LEU A 77 -8.40 -25.44 6.44
C LEU A 77 -8.01 -23.95 6.48
N ARG A 78 -7.83 -23.32 5.30
CA ARG A 78 -7.38 -21.93 5.15
C ARG A 78 -8.53 -20.94 4.92
N GLY A 79 -9.77 -21.40 4.93
CA GLY A 79 -10.92 -20.58 4.55
C GLY A 79 -10.86 -20.15 3.08
N SER A 80 -11.61 -19.13 2.71
CA SER A 80 -11.73 -18.64 1.32
C SER A 80 -10.53 -17.82 0.81
N THR A 81 -9.36 -17.93 1.42
CA THR A 81 -8.20 -17.05 1.16
C THR A 81 -7.13 -17.67 0.24
N ILE A 82 -7.28 -18.92 -0.19
CA ILE A 82 -6.42 -19.53 -1.21
C ILE A 82 -6.78 -18.94 -2.57
N ARG A 83 -5.78 -18.62 -3.35
CA ARG A 83 -5.94 -18.04 -4.69
C ARG A 83 -5.03 -18.68 -5.69
N CYS A 84 -5.60 -18.92 -6.86
CA CYS A 84 -4.92 -19.49 -8.00
C CYS A 84 -4.84 -18.47 -9.13
N THR A 85 -3.66 -18.27 -9.68
CA THR A 85 -3.44 -17.48 -10.88
C THR A 85 -2.95 -18.37 -11.98
N ARG A 86 -3.64 -18.34 -13.13
CA ARG A 86 -3.34 -19.19 -14.27
C ARG A 86 -2.78 -18.38 -15.44
N THR A 87 -1.76 -18.92 -16.08
CA THR A 87 -1.37 -18.62 -17.45
C THR A 87 -1.51 -19.89 -18.30
N VAL A 88 -1.22 -19.85 -19.60
CA VAL A 88 -1.47 -20.98 -20.54
C VAL A 88 -0.92 -22.33 -20.04
N LYS A 89 0.24 -22.34 -19.35
CA LYS A 89 0.86 -23.57 -18.84
C LYS A 89 1.34 -23.48 -17.38
N LYS A 90 1.11 -22.35 -16.70
CA LYS A 90 1.55 -22.17 -15.32
C LYS A 90 0.35 -21.92 -14.41
N LEU A 91 0.40 -22.51 -13.25
CA LEU A 91 -0.54 -22.29 -12.16
C LEU A 91 0.25 -21.86 -10.94
N ALA A 92 -0.01 -20.65 -10.45
CA ALA A 92 0.53 -20.16 -9.20
C ALA A 92 -0.58 -20.17 -8.14
N ILE A 93 -0.28 -20.73 -6.98
CA ILE A 93 -1.24 -20.91 -5.89
C ILE A 93 -0.69 -20.24 -4.65
N VAL A 94 -1.41 -19.21 -4.18
CA VAL A 94 -1.08 -18.48 -2.95
C VAL A 94 -1.82 -19.13 -1.79
N VAL A 95 -1.06 -19.70 -0.86
CA VAL A 95 -1.57 -20.31 0.38
C VAL A 95 -1.16 -19.46 1.57
N PRO A 96 -2.10 -18.76 2.23
CA PRO A 96 -1.79 -17.93 3.40
C PRO A 96 -1.28 -18.79 4.57
N HIS A 97 -0.33 -18.26 5.33
CA HIS A 97 0.12 -18.89 6.55
C HIS A 97 -0.98 -18.84 7.64
N ILE A 98 -1.05 -19.87 8.47
CA ILE A 98 -1.96 -19.89 9.65
C ILE A 98 -1.56 -18.76 10.61
N ARG A 99 -0.27 -18.59 10.82
CA ARG A 99 0.31 -17.48 11.59
C ARG A 99 1.08 -16.60 10.62
N ARG A 100 0.54 -15.42 10.31
CA ARG A 100 1.19 -14.45 9.45
C ARG A 100 2.17 -13.63 10.27
N LEU A 101 3.39 -13.51 9.79
CA LEU A 101 4.41 -12.65 10.38
C LEU A 101 4.39 -11.33 9.63
N TYR A 102 4.02 -10.26 10.33
CA TYR A 102 4.05 -8.92 9.75
C TYR A 102 5.41 -8.29 10.03
N PRO A 103 6.13 -7.79 8.99
CA PRO A 103 7.41 -7.15 9.20
C PRO A 103 7.31 -5.98 10.18
N ASN A 104 8.11 -6.00 11.26
CA ASN A 104 8.09 -4.95 12.27
C ASN A 104 8.88 -3.72 11.80
N PHE A 105 8.22 -2.57 11.75
CA PHE A 105 8.80 -1.34 11.24
C PHE A 105 9.92 -0.76 12.13
N LYS A 106 9.89 -1.01 13.44
CA LYS A 106 10.92 -0.57 14.38
C LYS A 106 12.29 -1.17 14.04
N GLN A 107 12.32 -2.48 13.76
CA GLN A 107 13.56 -3.16 13.34
C GLN A 107 14.10 -2.55 12.05
N TYR A 108 13.21 -2.26 11.09
CA TYR A 108 13.58 -1.57 9.87
C TYR A 108 14.22 -0.19 10.14
N LEU A 109 13.57 0.66 10.95
CA LEU A 109 14.07 2.02 11.25
C LEU A 109 15.42 1.99 11.94
N THR A 110 15.64 1.06 12.87
CA THR A 110 16.90 0.97 13.64
C THR A 110 18.05 0.39 12.82
N ASN A 111 17.78 -0.61 11.96
CA ASN A 111 18.83 -1.34 11.24
C ASN A 111 19.20 -0.69 9.90
N ASN A 112 18.24 -0.09 9.19
CA ASN A 112 18.42 0.36 7.81
C ASN A 112 18.23 1.88 7.61
N GLY A 113 17.59 2.59 8.53
CA GLY A 113 17.27 4.01 8.35
C GLY A 113 18.50 4.89 8.11
N ALA A 114 19.59 4.67 8.86
CA ALA A 114 20.82 5.44 8.74
C ALA A 114 21.63 5.10 7.47
N ASN A 115 21.65 3.84 7.06
CA ASN A 115 22.42 3.38 5.89
C ASN A 115 21.81 3.88 4.56
N ASN A 116 20.50 3.99 4.49
CA ASN A 116 19.81 4.48 3.29
C ASN A 116 20.04 5.98 3.04
N LYS A 117 20.16 6.78 4.11
CA LYS A 117 20.47 8.22 4.00
C LYS A 117 21.91 8.44 3.54
N ALA A 118 22.86 7.61 3.98
CA ALA A 118 24.27 7.71 3.59
C ALA A 118 24.48 7.47 2.09
N ASN A 119 23.72 6.57 1.49
CA ASN A 119 23.82 6.20 0.08
C ASN A 119 23.01 7.09 -0.87
N ASN A 120 22.04 7.88 -0.36
CA ASN A 120 21.10 8.68 -1.16
C ASN A 120 20.90 10.08 -0.55
N LYS A 121 21.98 10.85 -0.39
CA LYS A 121 21.98 12.16 0.32
C LYS A 121 20.96 13.18 -0.20
N ASP A 122 20.56 13.09 -1.48
CA ASP A 122 19.68 14.05 -2.12
C ASP A 122 18.24 13.56 -2.33
N ARG A 123 17.91 12.32 -1.94
CA ARG A 123 16.60 11.73 -2.16
C ARG A 123 15.91 11.34 -0.87
N ILE A 124 14.63 11.69 -0.78
CA ILE A 124 13.75 11.22 0.29
C ILE A 124 13.22 9.85 -0.09
N LEU A 125 13.71 8.81 0.60
CA LEU A 125 13.32 7.43 0.36
C LEU A 125 12.06 7.06 1.15
N LEU A 126 11.20 6.31 0.47
CA LEU A 126 9.97 5.73 1.01
C LEU A 126 10.15 4.20 1.05
N PRO A 127 10.12 3.57 2.22
CA PRO A 127 10.03 2.12 2.35
C PRO A 127 8.60 1.72 1.98
N ILE A 128 8.43 1.05 0.85
CA ILE A 128 7.08 0.70 0.38
C ILE A 128 6.58 -0.57 1.05
N GLY A 129 7.38 -1.61 1.07
CA GLY A 129 7.01 -2.90 1.66
C GLY A 129 8.09 -3.94 1.42
N MET A 130 7.76 -5.16 1.75
CA MET A 130 8.62 -6.33 1.63
C MET A 130 8.04 -7.27 0.57
N ASP A 131 8.87 -7.79 -0.31
CA ASP A 131 8.48 -8.78 -1.30
C ASP A 131 8.43 -10.19 -0.70
N ILE A 132 8.11 -11.20 -1.54
CA ILE A 132 8.03 -12.60 -1.11
C ILE A 132 9.40 -13.17 -0.69
N ASP A 133 10.50 -12.62 -1.20
CA ASP A 133 11.86 -12.99 -0.83
C ASP A 133 12.37 -12.23 0.41
N GLU A 134 11.49 -11.58 1.16
CA GLU A 134 11.79 -10.75 2.34
C GLU A 134 12.71 -9.55 2.04
N LYS A 135 12.81 -9.15 0.76
CA LYS A 135 13.57 -7.96 0.38
C LYS A 135 12.72 -6.72 0.49
N ILE A 136 13.27 -5.68 1.10
CA ILE A 136 12.57 -4.41 1.25
C ILE A 136 12.64 -3.64 -0.07
N PHE A 137 11.47 -3.30 -0.58
CA PHE A 137 11.33 -2.45 -1.75
C PHE A 137 11.26 -0.98 -1.32
N TYR A 138 12.11 -0.17 -1.92
CA TYR A 138 12.15 1.28 -1.71
C TYR A 138 11.76 2.01 -2.99
N SER A 139 11.15 3.15 -2.81
CA SER A 139 11.04 4.16 -3.85
C SER A 139 11.48 5.52 -3.31
N SER A 140 11.59 6.54 -4.14
CA SER A 140 11.89 7.90 -3.70
C SER A 140 10.72 8.82 -3.99
N LEU A 141 10.57 9.87 -3.19
CA LEU A 141 9.45 10.81 -3.28
C LEU A 141 9.38 11.48 -4.66
N ASP A 142 10.53 11.84 -5.23
CA ASP A 142 10.66 12.41 -6.57
C ASP A 142 10.22 11.43 -7.67
N LYS A 143 10.51 10.14 -7.51
CA LYS A 143 10.15 9.09 -8.47
C LYS A 143 8.68 8.69 -8.38
N THR A 144 8.16 8.51 -7.16
CA THR A 144 6.74 8.19 -6.95
C THR A 144 5.85 9.36 -7.29
N SER A 145 6.36 10.59 -7.14
CA SER A 145 5.59 11.81 -7.31
C SER A 145 4.33 11.78 -6.43
N ASN A 146 3.14 11.76 -7.04
CA ASN A 146 1.88 11.66 -6.33
C ASN A 146 1.46 10.19 -6.16
N ILE A 147 1.01 9.81 -4.97
CA ILE A 147 0.60 8.44 -4.63
C ILE A 147 -0.88 8.39 -4.30
N LEU A 148 -1.61 7.52 -4.99
CA LEU A 148 -2.99 7.16 -4.64
C LEU A 148 -3.01 5.84 -3.88
N ILE A 149 -3.65 5.83 -2.71
CA ILE A 149 -3.81 4.65 -1.87
C ILE A 149 -5.28 4.25 -1.85
N CYS A 150 -5.60 3.05 -2.31
CA CYS A 150 -6.97 2.54 -2.32
C CYS A 150 -7.09 1.19 -1.61
N GLY A 151 -8.27 0.92 -1.03
CA GLY A 151 -8.57 -0.35 -0.40
C GLY A 151 -9.73 -0.24 0.59
N SER A 152 -10.32 -1.37 0.95
CA SER A 152 -11.41 -1.47 1.90
C SER A 152 -10.98 -1.05 3.32
N SER A 153 -11.93 -0.84 4.22
CA SER A 153 -11.63 -0.63 5.65
C SER A 153 -10.88 -1.84 6.22
N GLY A 154 -9.89 -1.61 7.10
CA GLY A 154 -9.08 -2.66 7.69
C GLY A 154 -8.08 -3.36 6.76
N SER A 155 -7.94 -2.93 5.50
CA SER A 155 -7.03 -3.56 4.54
C SER A 155 -5.55 -3.23 4.75
N GLY A 156 -5.23 -2.15 5.50
CA GLY A 156 -3.86 -1.74 5.82
C GLY A 156 -3.48 -0.32 5.37
N LYS A 157 -4.41 0.45 4.77
CA LYS A 157 -4.14 1.82 4.28
C LYS A 157 -3.53 2.74 5.33
N SER A 158 -4.19 2.88 6.49
CA SER A 158 -3.74 3.75 7.58
C SER A 158 -2.39 3.31 8.14
N MET A 159 -2.19 1.99 8.27
CA MET A 159 -0.90 1.45 8.70
C MET A 159 0.22 1.80 7.71
N PHE A 160 -0.06 1.75 6.40
CA PHE A 160 0.88 2.16 5.37
C PHE A 160 1.18 3.67 5.42
N ILE A 161 0.19 4.52 5.64
CA ILE A 161 0.39 5.97 5.80
C ILE A 161 1.26 6.22 7.04
N ASN A 162 0.99 5.56 8.17
CA ASN A 162 1.80 5.65 9.39
C ASN A 162 3.24 5.20 9.15
N GLN A 163 3.45 4.11 8.42
CA GLN A 163 4.77 3.62 8.00
C GLN A 163 5.54 4.70 7.22
N ILE A 164 4.91 5.32 6.23
CA ILE A 164 5.51 6.38 5.42
C ILE A 164 5.84 7.61 6.29
N LEU A 165 4.89 8.09 7.09
CA LEU A 165 5.08 9.25 7.96
C LEU A 165 6.17 9.00 9.00
N CYS A 166 6.17 7.84 9.66
CA CYS A 166 7.22 7.46 10.62
C CYS A 166 8.61 7.43 9.95
N SER A 167 8.72 6.85 8.75
CA SER A 167 9.98 6.85 8.00
C SER A 167 10.47 8.26 7.68
N LEU A 168 9.56 9.09 7.20
CA LEU A 168 9.87 10.47 6.79
C LEU A 168 10.34 11.31 7.98
N VAL A 169 9.61 11.29 9.09
CA VAL A 169 9.93 12.05 10.31
C VAL A 169 11.21 11.53 10.97
N PHE A 170 11.41 10.22 11.00
CA PHE A 170 12.60 9.63 11.58
C PHE A 170 13.89 9.97 10.82
N ASN A 171 13.81 10.01 9.48
CA ASN A 171 14.98 10.18 8.62
C ASN A 171 15.25 11.62 8.17
N ASN A 172 14.32 12.55 8.33
CA ASN A 172 14.46 13.93 7.86
C ASN A 172 14.19 14.91 8.99
N LYS A 173 14.88 16.03 8.99
CA LYS A 173 14.62 17.13 9.93
C LYS A 173 13.49 18.03 9.40
N PRO A 174 12.85 18.84 10.25
CA PRO A 174 11.84 19.82 9.82
C PRO A 174 12.33 20.81 8.74
N GLU A 175 13.62 21.10 8.70
CA GLU A 175 14.24 21.97 7.70
C GLU A 175 14.40 21.27 6.34
N GLU A 176 14.44 19.93 6.34
CA GLU A 176 14.66 19.09 5.15
C GLU A 176 13.34 18.67 4.46
N LEU A 177 12.22 18.58 5.22
CA LEU A 177 10.91 18.14 4.75
C LEU A 177 9.79 18.89 5.45
N GLY A 178 8.80 19.38 4.70
CA GLY A 178 7.55 19.93 5.20
C GLY A 178 6.40 18.94 5.03
N LEU A 179 5.46 18.91 5.99
CA LEU A 179 4.26 18.10 5.94
C LEU A 179 3.01 18.98 6.02
N VAL A 180 1.99 18.65 5.23
CA VAL A 180 0.61 19.14 5.36
C VAL A 180 -0.27 17.92 5.56
N LEU A 181 -0.95 17.82 6.69
CA LEU A 181 -1.76 16.67 7.05
C LEU A 181 -3.24 17.05 7.09
N ILE A 182 -4.06 16.31 6.34
CA ILE A 182 -5.51 16.51 6.21
C ILE A 182 -6.21 15.20 6.56
N ASP A 183 -6.96 15.22 7.66
CA ASP A 183 -7.80 14.10 8.11
C ASP A 183 -9.05 14.70 8.77
N THR A 184 -10.11 14.84 8.01
CA THR A 184 -11.35 15.51 8.44
C THR A 184 -12.13 14.75 9.50
N LYS A 185 -11.75 13.48 9.78
CA LYS A 185 -12.30 12.68 10.88
C LYS A 185 -11.44 12.73 12.13
N ALA A 186 -10.19 13.21 12.02
CA ALA A 186 -9.21 13.26 13.10
C ALA A 186 -9.03 11.91 13.82
N VAL A 187 -8.90 10.83 13.06
CA VAL A 187 -8.77 9.47 13.59
C VAL A 187 -7.40 8.90 13.26
N GLU A 188 -7.03 8.91 11.97
CA GLU A 188 -5.85 8.18 11.49
C GLU A 188 -4.55 9.00 11.63
N LEU A 189 -4.62 10.32 11.41
CA LEU A 189 -3.46 11.21 11.45
C LEU A 189 -3.35 12.05 12.73
N ASP A 190 -4.28 11.92 13.69
CA ASP A 190 -4.29 12.74 14.92
C ASP A 190 -3.01 12.62 15.75
N SER A 191 -2.37 11.44 15.74
CA SER A 191 -1.08 11.23 16.41
C SER A 191 0.05 12.11 15.88
N PHE A 192 -0.05 12.64 14.67
CA PHE A 192 0.97 13.46 14.01
C PHE A 192 0.66 14.96 14.05
N LYS A 193 -0.40 15.40 14.73
CA LYS A 193 -0.88 16.79 14.73
C LYS A 193 0.09 17.83 15.29
N ASP A 194 1.01 17.41 16.17
CA ASP A 194 1.98 18.29 16.85
C ASP A 194 3.40 18.17 16.29
N LEU A 195 3.59 17.55 15.11
CA LEU A 195 4.88 17.39 14.49
C LEU A 195 5.50 18.74 14.12
N LYS A 196 6.79 18.92 14.41
CA LYS A 196 7.59 20.09 14.00
C LYS A 196 7.73 20.20 12.47
N HIS A 197 7.47 19.12 11.74
CA HIS A 197 7.50 19.08 10.28
C HIS A 197 6.28 19.75 9.64
N LEU A 198 5.22 20.02 10.39
CA LEU A 198 4.02 20.64 9.85
C LEU A 198 4.34 22.08 9.38
N VAL A 199 4.10 22.34 8.10
CA VAL A 199 4.22 23.68 7.50
C VAL A 199 2.87 24.39 7.43
N PHE A 200 1.79 23.66 7.73
CA PHE A 200 0.42 24.16 7.92
C PHE A 200 -0.19 23.41 9.10
N PRO A 201 -1.05 24.05 9.92
CA PRO A 201 -1.73 23.39 11.04
C PRO A 201 -2.52 22.16 10.60
N PHE A 202 -2.58 21.13 11.46
CA PHE A 202 -3.32 19.90 11.19
C PHE A 202 -4.79 20.21 10.81
N ALA A 203 -5.18 19.80 9.62
CA ALA A 203 -6.49 20.08 9.06
C ALA A 203 -7.46 18.93 9.41
N ASN A 204 -8.20 19.11 10.49
CA ASN A 204 -9.15 18.14 11.05
C ASN A 204 -10.64 18.50 10.79
N SER A 205 -10.90 19.33 9.81
CA SER A 205 -12.25 19.67 9.36
C SER A 205 -12.25 20.02 7.88
N ILE A 206 -13.42 20.07 7.24
CA ILE A 206 -13.56 20.41 5.82
C ILE A 206 -13.04 21.84 5.55
N ASP A 207 -13.36 22.79 6.40
CA ASP A 207 -12.93 24.19 6.22
C ASP A 207 -11.40 24.29 6.32
N LYS A 208 -10.79 23.63 7.31
CA LYS A 208 -9.33 23.58 7.44
C LYS A 208 -8.66 22.82 6.30
N ALA A 209 -9.32 21.82 5.74
CA ALA A 209 -8.81 21.11 4.56
C ALA A 209 -8.78 22.04 3.34
N ASP A 210 -9.81 22.85 3.13
CA ASP A 210 -9.86 23.87 2.08
C ASP A 210 -8.79 24.94 2.26
N ASP A 211 -8.62 25.45 3.48
CA ASP A 211 -7.55 26.40 3.85
C ASP A 211 -6.17 25.80 3.60
N ALA A 212 -5.95 24.54 3.96
CA ALA A 212 -4.68 23.85 3.75
C ALA A 212 -4.35 23.70 2.26
N LEU A 213 -5.31 23.26 1.44
CA LEU A 213 -5.11 23.12 -0.01
C LEU A 213 -4.89 24.46 -0.68
N THR A 214 -5.62 25.50 -0.27
CA THR A 214 -5.44 26.89 -0.74
C THR A 214 -4.03 27.39 -0.39
N TRP A 215 -3.56 27.13 0.83
CA TRP A 215 -2.18 27.45 1.22
C TRP A 215 -1.14 26.74 0.34
N VAL A 216 -1.33 25.45 0.05
CA VAL A 216 -0.43 24.67 -0.83
C VAL A 216 -0.40 25.24 -2.25
N ILE A 217 -1.56 25.61 -2.81
CA ILE A 217 -1.66 26.25 -4.14
C ILE A 217 -0.90 27.57 -4.18
N ASN A 218 -1.04 28.40 -3.14
CA ASN A 218 -0.33 29.67 -3.02
C ASN A 218 1.18 29.43 -2.89
N GLU A 219 1.62 28.41 -2.15
CA GLU A 219 3.04 28.06 -2.02
C GLU A 219 3.62 27.60 -3.36
N ILE A 220 2.92 26.78 -4.15
CA ILE A 220 3.32 26.39 -5.50
C ILE A 220 3.47 27.64 -6.38
N SER A 221 2.51 28.55 -6.31
CA SER A 221 2.51 29.80 -7.09
C SER A 221 3.68 30.71 -6.70
N ASN A 222 3.99 30.82 -5.40
CA ASN A 222 5.14 31.55 -4.88
C ASN A 222 6.46 30.93 -5.37
N ARG A 223 6.60 29.59 -5.35
CA ARG A 223 7.79 28.90 -5.87
C ARG A 223 7.97 29.10 -7.36
N LYS A 224 6.87 29.12 -8.12
CA LYS A 224 6.88 29.40 -9.56
C LYS A 224 7.40 30.80 -9.86
N THR A 225 7.04 31.79 -9.05
CA THR A 225 7.43 33.21 -9.23
C THR A 225 8.86 33.45 -8.74
N ASN A 226 9.21 32.93 -7.57
CA ASN A 226 10.49 33.15 -6.89
C ASN A 226 11.47 32.00 -7.18
N ARG A 227 11.78 31.73 -8.42
CA ARG A 227 12.64 30.63 -8.86
C ARG A 227 13.92 30.51 -8.03
N ARG A 228 14.07 29.38 -7.29
CA ARG A 228 15.27 29.00 -6.56
C ARG A 228 15.82 27.71 -7.17
N GLU A 229 17.10 27.45 -6.98
CA GLU A 229 17.72 26.20 -7.46
C GLU A 229 17.17 24.96 -6.76
N LYS A 230 16.80 25.08 -5.47
CA LYS A 230 16.27 23.96 -4.69
C LYS A 230 15.21 24.44 -3.68
N TYR A 231 14.07 23.77 -3.66
CA TYR A 231 13.02 23.97 -2.67
C TYR A 231 12.98 22.81 -1.68
N LYS A 232 12.70 23.11 -0.42
CA LYS A 232 12.37 22.09 0.59
C LYS A 232 11.14 21.31 0.10
N PRO A 233 11.20 19.98 -0.01
CA PRO A 233 10.03 19.17 -0.36
C PRO A 233 8.89 19.37 0.62
N ILE A 234 7.66 19.41 0.12
CA ILE A 234 6.43 19.41 0.90
C ILE A 234 5.62 18.18 0.49
N LEU A 235 5.22 17.38 1.46
CA LEU A 235 4.31 16.26 1.26
C LEU A 235 2.96 16.58 1.87
N VAL A 236 1.93 16.60 1.03
CA VAL A 236 0.53 16.72 1.43
C VAL A 236 -0.02 15.31 1.60
N VAL A 237 -0.52 14.97 2.78
CA VAL A 237 -1.15 13.67 3.06
C VAL A 237 -2.62 13.90 3.37
N ILE A 238 -3.50 13.25 2.60
CA ILE A 238 -4.95 13.38 2.71
C ILE A 238 -5.52 12.00 3.00
N ASP A 239 -6.09 11.82 4.19
CA ASP A 239 -6.83 10.60 4.50
C ASP A 239 -8.29 10.73 4.10
N GLU A 240 -8.84 9.69 3.48
CA GLU A 240 -10.21 9.53 2.99
C GLU A 240 -10.73 10.76 2.20
N PHE A 241 -10.08 11.06 1.09
CA PHE A 241 -10.43 12.22 0.25
C PHE A 241 -11.91 12.24 -0.21
N ALA A 242 -12.56 11.08 -0.29
CA ALA A 242 -13.95 11.00 -0.71
C ALA A 242 -14.89 11.80 0.22
N ASP A 243 -14.57 11.90 1.50
CA ASP A 243 -15.34 12.69 2.45
C ASP A 243 -15.20 14.20 2.19
N CYS A 244 -14.01 14.65 1.79
CA CYS A 244 -13.78 16.03 1.39
C CYS A 244 -14.47 16.35 0.07
N ALA A 245 -14.32 15.49 -0.94
CA ALA A 245 -14.92 15.66 -2.26
C ALA A 245 -16.45 15.73 -2.20
N ALA A 246 -17.09 14.95 -1.32
CA ALA A 246 -18.54 14.94 -1.15
C ALA A 246 -19.10 16.25 -0.59
N ARG A 247 -18.30 17.03 0.12
CA ARG A 247 -18.72 18.25 0.82
C ARG A 247 -18.17 19.55 0.24
N ASN A 248 -17.04 19.47 -0.48
CA ASN A 248 -16.42 20.63 -1.10
C ASN A 248 -16.29 20.39 -2.62
N LYS A 249 -17.12 21.10 -3.40
CA LYS A 249 -17.14 21.00 -4.87
C LYS A 249 -15.82 21.43 -5.53
N MET A 250 -15.01 22.26 -4.87
CA MET A 250 -13.72 22.72 -5.40
C MET A 250 -12.58 21.76 -5.07
N PHE A 251 -12.80 20.80 -4.17
CA PHE A 251 -11.75 19.91 -3.69
C PHE A 251 -11.01 19.17 -4.81
N HIS A 252 -11.74 18.60 -5.78
CA HIS A 252 -11.13 17.90 -6.91
C HIS A 252 -10.27 18.83 -7.78
N THR A 253 -10.72 20.08 -8.00
CA THR A 253 -9.97 21.08 -8.80
C THR A 253 -8.68 21.50 -8.08
N GLN A 254 -8.73 21.67 -6.76
CA GLN A 254 -7.55 21.97 -5.94
C GLN A 254 -6.54 20.83 -5.99
N ILE A 255 -6.99 19.58 -5.82
CA ILE A 255 -6.13 18.38 -5.91
C ILE A 255 -5.54 18.25 -7.33
N GLU A 256 -6.36 18.44 -8.37
CA GLU A 256 -5.89 18.40 -9.76
C GLU A 256 -4.78 19.42 -10.00
N PHE A 257 -4.98 20.66 -9.57
CA PHE A 257 -3.96 21.71 -9.70
C PHE A 257 -2.66 21.34 -8.98
N ILE A 258 -2.74 20.87 -7.71
CA ILE A 258 -1.57 20.52 -6.90
C ILE A 258 -0.85 19.31 -7.52
N ALA A 259 -1.61 18.27 -7.92
CA ALA A 259 -1.04 17.07 -8.49
C ALA A 259 -0.34 17.29 -9.84
N GLU A 260 -0.86 18.19 -10.67
CA GLU A 260 -0.26 18.52 -11.97
C GLU A 260 0.95 19.47 -11.84
N ASN A 261 0.88 20.46 -10.97
CA ASN A 261 1.89 21.52 -10.91
C ASN A 261 2.92 21.32 -9.78
N GLY A 262 2.50 20.69 -8.68
CA GLY A 262 3.31 20.55 -7.46
C GLY A 262 4.66 19.86 -7.67
N PRO A 263 4.74 18.70 -8.37
CA PRO A 263 6.00 17.95 -8.52
C PRO A 263 7.14 18.78 -9.13
N ALA A 264 6.85 19.70 -10.05
CA ALA A 264 7.84 20.61 -10.62
C ALA A 264 8.46 21.57 -9.58
N PHE A 265 7.83 21.74 -8.43
CA PHE A 265 8.23 22.63 -7.34
C PHE A 265 8.46 21.86 -6.03
N ASN A 266 8.72 20.56 -6.08
CA ASN A 266 8.91 19.68 -4.92
C ASN A 266 7.72 19.68 -3.95
N VAL A 267 6.48 19.70 -4.46
CA VAL A 267 5.24 19.52 -3.71
C VAL A 267 4.54 18.27 -4.23
N TYR A 268 4.27 17.31 -3.34
CA TYR A 268 3.75 15.99 -3.67
C TYR A 268 2.50 15.67 -2.85
N ILE A 269 1.65 14.79 -3.35
CA ILE A 269 0.44 14.34 -2.65
C ILE A 269 0.48 12.83 -2.42
N ILE A 270 0.15 12.42 -1.19
CA ILE A 270 -0.33 11.08 -0.87
C ILE A 270 -1.81 11.20 -0.49
N MET A 271 -2.66 10.48 -1.18
CA MET A 271 -4.10 10.57 -0.98
C MET A 271 -4.69 9.16 -0.84
N SER A 272 -5.48 8.94 0.22
CA SER A 272 -6.13 7.66 0.47
C SER A 272 -7.62 7.68 0.21
N SER A 273 -8.19 6.54 -0.18
CA SER A 273 -9.64 6.35 -0.21
C SER A 273 -10.08 4.88 -0.14
N GLN A 274 -11.23 4.68 0.47
CA GLN A 274 -12.00 3.44 0.36
C GLN A 274 -12.90 3.45 -0.88
N LYS A 275 -13.20 4.63 -1.43
CA LYS A 275 -14.17 4.84 -2.50
C LYS A 275 -13.61 5.77 -3.59
N PRO A 276 -12.59 5.35 -4.36
CA PRO A 276 -11.92 6.19 -5.35
C PRO A 276 -12.87 6.73 -6.44
N ARG A 277 -13.97 6.03 -6.71
CA ARG A 277 -15.00 6.45 -7.68
C ARG A 277 -15.65 7.80 -7.34
N TYR A 278 -15.60 8.24 -6.09
CA TYR A 278 -16.18 9.52 -5.65
C TYR A 278 -15.20 10.69 -5.70
N PHE A 279 -14.09 10.57 -6.42
CA PHE A 279 -13.14 11.68 -6.56
C PHE A 279 -13.79 12.90 -7.22
N ILE A 280 -14.54 12.69 -8.30
CA ILE A 280 -15.37 13.73 -8.89
C ILE A 280 -16.81 13.44 -8.47
N TYR A 281 -17.39 14.33 -7.67
CA TYR A 281 -18.77 14.21 -7.27
C TYR A 281 -19.66 15.01 -8.23
N ASP A 282 -20.24 14.35 -9.21
CA ASP A 282 -21.21 14.91 -10.16
C ASP A 282 -22.42 13.97 -10.27
N ASN A 283 -23.62 14.53 -10.49
CA ASN A 283 -24.87 13.77 -10.62
C ASN A 283 -25.04 13.08 -12.01
N HIS A 284 -24.01 13.07 -12.85
CA HIS A 284 -24.06 12.44 -14.17
C HIS A 284 -23.80 10.93 -14.13
N LYS A 285 -24.39 10.18 -15.07
CA LYS A 285 -24.32 8.70 -15.12
C LYS A 285 -22.89 8.15 -15.30
N ASP A 286 -21.97 8.94 -15.87
CA ASP A 286 -20.62 8.51 -16.24
C ASP A 286 -19.53 9.00 -15.25
N HIS A 287 -19.95 9.48 -14.07
CA HIS A 287 -19.01 10.11 -13.13
C HIS A 287 -17.96 9.14 -12.57
N ASP A 288 -18.30 7.85 -12.39
CA ASP A 288 -17.36 6.84 -11.92
C ASP A 288 -16.17 6.69 -12.87
N ASP A 289 -16.47 6.56 -14.19
CA ASP A 289 -15.43 6.41 -15.20
C ASP A 289 -14.59 7.69 -15.37
N LEU A 290 -15.21 8.86 -15.23
CA LEU A 290 -14.49 10.14 -15.25
C LEU A 290 -13.57 10.27 -14.03
N SER A 291 -14.03 9.86 -12.83
CA SER A 291 -13.20 9.84 -11.63
C SER A 291 -11.96 8.96 -11.79
N TYR A 292 -12.09 7.74 -12.29
CA TYR A 292 -10.95 6.85 -12.53
C TYR A 292 -10.01 7.37 -13.61
N LYS A 293 -10.54 7.94 -14.69
CA LYS A 293 -9.73 8.53 -15.76
C LYS A 293 -8.88 9.68 -15.21
N THR A 294 -9.47 10.56 -14.41
CA THR A 294 -8.78 11.68 -13.80
C THR A 294 -7.74 11.21 -12.78
N LEU A 295 -8.10 10.28 -11.89
CA LEU A 295 -7.15 9.69 -10.92
C LEU A 295 -5.96 9.03 -11.61
N ASN A 296 -6.19 8.28 -12.69
CA ASN A 296 -5.12 7.63 -13.46
C ASN A 296 -4.19 8.63 -14.15
N LYS A 297 -4.71 9.79 -14.55
CA LYS A 297 -3.92 10.90 -15.10
C LYS A 297 -3.03 11.54 -14.05
N LEU A 298 -3.59 11.83 -12.87
CA LEU A 298 -2.93 12.59 -11.80
C LEU A 298 -1.97 11.75 -10.95
N PHE A 299 -2.31 10.48 -10.72
CA PHE A 299 -1.57 9.58 -9.84
C PHE A 299 -1.01 8.40 -10.64
N LYS A 300 0.25 8.54 -11.07
CA LYS A 300 0.95 7.46 -11.80
C LYS A 300 1.38 6.33 -10.86
N THR A 301 1.61 6.66 -9.59
CA THR A 301 1.92 5.69 -8.55
C THR A 301 0.68 5.37 -7.74
N LYS A 302 0.41 4.08 -7.56
CA LYS A 302 -0.74 3.58 -6.81
C LYS A 302 -0.33 2.48 -5.84
N VAL A 303 -0.95 2.50 -4.67
CA VAL A 303 -0.88 1.45 -3.65
C VAL A 303 -2.29 0.91 -3.46
N ILE A 304 -2.51 -0.31 -3.92
CA ILE A 304 -3.84 -0.93 -3.91
C ILE A 304 -3.84 -2.07 -2.91
N PHE A 305 -4.59 -1.90 -1.85
CA PHE A 305 -4.89 -2.93 -0.86
C PHE A 305 -6.11 -3.74 -1.27
N HIS A 306 -6.47 -4.74 -0.45
CA HIS A 306 -7.68 -5.52 -0.67
C HIS A 306 -8.89 -4.62 -0.91
N MET A 307 -9.56 -4.83 -2.04
CA MET A 307 -10.82 -4.19 -2.41
C MET A 307 -11.63 -5.11 -3.31
N SER A 308 -12.94 -5.14 -3.10
CA SER A 308 -13.84 -6.08 -3.76
C SER A 308 -14.20 -5.70 -5.20
N TYR A 309 -13.90 -4.48 -5.63
CA TYR A 309 -14.28 -3.95 -6.95
C TYR A 309 -13.30 -2.87 -7.42
N ASP A 310 -13.31 -2.60 -8.73
CA ASP A 310 -12.68 -1.46 -9.39
C ASP A 310 -11.14 -1.42 -9.45
N SER A 311 -10.41 -2.41 -8.91
CA SER A 311 -8.94 -2.42 -9.00
C SER A 311 -8.46 -2.43 -10.45
N LYS A 312 -9.17 -3.10 -11.35
CA LYS A 312 -8.87 -3.14 -12.79
C LYS A 312 -8.86 -1.75 -13.43
N LYS A 313 -9.74 -0.84 -12.97
CA LYS A 313 -9.79 0.54 -13.46
C LYS A 313 -8.58 1.37 -13.02
N LEU A 314 -7.91 0.97 -11.95
CA LEU A 314 -6.75 1.68 -11.37
C LEU A 314 -5.40 1.13 -11.83
N ILE A 315 -5.23 -0.19 -11.84
CA ILE A 315 -3.92 -0.84 -12.09
C ILE A 315 -3.96 -1.90 -13.21
N ASN A 316 -5.06 -1.99 -13.97
CA ASN A 316 -5.32 -3.03 -14.98
C ASN A 316 -5.29 -4.47 -14.44
N GLU A 317 -5.32 -4.64 -13.12
CA GLU A 317 -5.30 -5.92 -12.42
C GLU A 317 -6.61 -6.12 -11.64
N ASP A 318 -7.36 -7.17 -11.93
CA ASP A 318 -8.54 -7.55 -11.13
C ASP A 318 -8.16 -8.43 -9.93
N ALA A 319 -6.89 -8.39 -9.55
CA ALA A 319 -6.32 -9.24 -8.52
C ALA A 319 -6.43 -8.66 -7.10
N ALA A 320 -6.80 -7.38 -6.93
CA ALA A 320 -6.86 -6.77 -5.60
C ALA A 320 -7.93 -7.36 -4.68
N LYS A 321 -8.98 -7.97 -5.23
CA LYS A 321 -9.96 -8.74 -4.46
C LYS A 321 -9.37 -10.00 -3.81
N TYR A 322 -8.21 -10.43 -4.26
CA TYR A 322 -7.50 -11.61 -3.79
C TYR A 322 -6.34 -11.30 -2.83
N LEU A 323 -6.10 -10.02 -2.54
CA LEU A 323 -5.15 -9.64 -1.50
C LEU A 323 -5.67 -10.07 -0.14
N LEU A 324 -4.74 -10.46 0.74
CA LEU A 324 -5.06 -11.07 2.03
C LEU A 324 -5.49 -10.06 3.11
N GLY A 325 -5.47 -8.75 2.79
CA GLY A 325 -5.66 -7.69 3.78
C GLY A 325 -4.46 -7.52 4.72
N SER A 326 -4.62 -6.68 5.76
CA SER A 326 -3.58 -6.45 6.76
C SER A 326 -2.21 -6.08 6.17
N GLY A 327 -2.19 -5.22 5.17
CA GLY A 327 -0.96 -4.72 4.54
C GLY A 327 -0.49 -5.46 3.29
N ASP A 328 -1.15 -6.55 2.87
CA ASP A 328 -0.92 -7.17 1.56
C ASP A 328 -1.45 -6.23 0.47
N MET A 329 -0.60 -5.83 -0.45
CA MET A 329 -0.89 -4.76 -1.40
C MET A 329 -0.21 -4.95 -2.75
N PHE A 330 -0.77 -4.32 -3.77
CA PHE A 330 -0.09 -4.03 -5.03
C PHE A 330 0.49 -2.62 -5.01
N PHE A 331 1.76 -2.51 -5.33
CA PHE A 331 2.43 -1.24 -5.63
C PHE A 331 2.64 -1.13 -7.14
N SER A 332 2.00 -0.15 -7.76
CA SER A 332 2.10 0.11 -9.19
C SER A 332 2.77 1.46 -9.43
N CYS A 333 3.86 1.44 -10.19
CA CYS A 333 4.62 2.63 -10.58
C CYS A 333 5.29 2.39 -11.93
N GLU A 334 5.20 3.34 -12.87
CA GLU A 334 5.86 3.29 -14.18
C GLU A 334 5.66 1.95 -14.93
N ASN A 335 4.42 1.47 -15.01
CA ASN A 335 4.04 0.19 -15.65
C ASN A 335 4.58 -1.08 -14.96
N LYS A 336 5.15 -0.97 -13.76
CA LYS A 336 5.50 -2.12 -12.92
C LYS A 336 4.46 -2.25 -11.82
N CYS A 337 3.96 -3.47 -11.65
CA CYS A 337 3.07 -3.83 -10.56
C CYS A 337 3.75 -4.93 -9.72
N LEU A 338 3.97 -4.65 -8.44
CA LEU A 338 4.62 -5.54 -7.50
C LEU A 338 3.65 -5.87 -6.37
N ARG A 339 3.56 -7.13 -5.96
CA ARG A 339 2.87 -7.52 -4.74
C ARG A 339 3.83 -7.44 -3.58
N LEU A 340 3.45 -6.69 -2.54
CA LEU A 340 4.30 -6.41 -1.38
C LEU A 340 3.48 -6.54 -0.10
N GLN A 341 4.16 -6.85 1.01
CA GLN A 341 3.63 -6.78 2.35
C GLN A 341 4.10 -5.49 3.03
N GLY A 342 3.16 -4.64 3.46
CA GLY A 342 3.44 -3.45 4.27
C GLY A 342 3.93 -3.81 5.67
N PHE A 343 4.67 -2.89 6.29
CA PHE A 343 5.18 -3.05 7.65
C PHE A 343 4.09 -2.79 8.70
N TYR A 344 4.23 -3.42 9.83
CA TYR A 344 3.43 -3.12 11.01
C TYR A 344 4.14 -2.05 11.86
N VAL A 345 3.45 -0.94 12.10
CA VAL A 345 3.90 0.15 12.97
C VAL A 345 3.20 0.01 14.32
N ASP A 346 3.94 -0.42 15.33
CA ASP A 346 3.42 -0.52 16.69
C ASP A 346 3.43 0.84 17.42
N ASP A 347 2.71 0.92 18.53
CA ASP A 347 2.62 2.15 19.35
C ASP A 347 3.99 2.64 19.84
N ASP A 348 4.93 1.74 20.10
CA ASP A 348 6.29 2.08 20.57
C ASP A 348 7.07 2.74 19.45
N THR A 349 6.95 2.25 18.22
CA THR A 349 7.56 2.83 17.02
C THR A 349 6.99 4.22 16.74
N LEU A 350 5.67 4.37 16.85
CA LEU A 350 5.00 5.65 16.70
C LEU A 350 5.50 6.65 17.74
N LYS A 351 5.49 6.29 19.03
CA LYS A 351 5.98 7.13 20.12
C LYS A 351 7.47 7.49 19.98
N MET A 352 8.31 6.54 19.53
CA MET A 352 9.72 6.78 19.26
C MET A 352 9.92 7.84 18.17
N THR A 353 9.11 7.77 17.13
CA THR A 353 9.15 8.72 16.00
C THR A 353 8.69 10.12 16.40
N LEU A 354 7.61 10.22 17.17
CA LEU A 354 7.02 11.50 17.61
C LEU A 354 7.87 12.26 18.63
N ARG A 355 8.83 11.61 19.30
CA ARG A 355 9.75 12.24 20.28
C ARG A 355 10.96 12.92 19.63
N LYS A 356 11.19 12.72 18.35
CA LYS A 356 12.25 13.37 17.56
C LYS A 356 11.82 14.76 17.07
#